data_ec27f8d15d859914b3a35443e6c2ad4f
#
_entry.id   ec27f8d15d859914b3a35443e6c2ad4f
#
_cell.length_a   1.000
_cell.length_b   1.000
_cell.length_c   1.000
_cell.angle_alpha   90.00
_cell.angle_beta   90.00
_cell.angle_gamma   90.00
#
_symmetry.space_group_name_H-M   'P 1'
#
loop_
_entity.id
_entity.type
_entity.pdbx_description
1 polymer ?
#
loop_
_entity_poly.entity_id
_entity_poly.type
_entity_poly.pdbx_seq_one_letter_code
_entity_poly.pdbx_strand_id
1 'polypeptide(L)'
;MYGAFEGDLVRPLGFVTLHAAYAEGELDELLSVLPARDPYDDNKRQWTIGRKLSYASRLVRELRSPELNELRAILKDAKELFQQRNELVHGRLFAGGRLLSNRIGHSERRVSQEDIVRFAEQLFNWKERLWLSRCRHVLPLVSSLHEQHDA
;
A
#
# COMPACT_ATOMS: atom_id res chain seq x y z
N MET A 1 -8.31 32.05 -14.28
CA MET A 1 -7.55 31.50 -15.41
C MET A 1 -6.70 30.31 -14.92
N TYR A 2 -6.96 29.15 -15.46
CA TYR A 2 -6.33 27.91 -15.03
C TYR A 2 -4.88 27.74 -15.53
N GLY A 3 -4.35 28.71 -16.26
CA GLY A 3 -3.04 28.61 -16.90
C GLY A 3 -1.84 29.04 -16.06
N ALA A 4 -2.02 29.33 -14.78
CA ALA A 4 -0.93 29.77 -13.90
C ALA A 4 -0.33 28.65 -13.06
N PHE A 5 -0.68 27.40 -13.31
CA PHE A 5 -0.11 26.27 -12.60
C PHE A 5 1.26 25.95 -13.17
N GLU A 6 2.26 25.93 -12.33
CA GLU A 6 3.60 25.43 -12.66
C GLU A 6 3.51 23.91 -12.83
N GLY A 7 3.24 23.47 -14.03
CA GLY A 7 3.11 22.07 -14.37
C GLY A 7 1.71 21.49 -14.15
N ASP A 8 1.52 20.32 -14.69
CA ASP A 8 0.29 19.55 -14.55
C ASP A 8 0.35 18.73 -13.26
N LEU A 9 -0.45 19.07 -12.26
CA LEU A 9 -0.57 18.31 -11.01
C LEU A 9 -1.70 17.28 -11.07
N VAL A 10 -2.66 17.44 -11.94
CA VAL A 10 -3.83 16.55 -12.02
C VAL A 10 -3.45 15.17 -12.53
N ARG A 11 -2.65 15.10 -13.59
CA ARG A 11 -2.21 13.84 -14.18
C ARG A 11 -1.34 13.02 -13.24
N PRO A 12 -0.30 13.59 -12.58
CA PRO A 12 0.47 12.85 -11.58
C PRO A 12 -0.37 12.38 -10.39
N LEU A 13 -1.32 13.17 -9.91
CA LEU A 13 -2.25 12.76 -8.86
C LEU A 13 -3.14 11.61 -9.30
N GLY A 14 -3.56 11.59 -10.57
CA GLY A 14 -4.28 10.48 -11.17
C GLY A 14 -3.45 9.19 -11.14
N PHE A 15 -2.14 9.27 -11.43
CA PHE A 15 -1.24 8.12 -11.32
C PHE A 15 -1.10 7.63 -9.88
N VAL A 16 -0.98 8.53 -8.91
CA VAL A 16 -0.94 8.16 -7.48
C VAL A 16 -2.21 7.42 -7.09
N THR A 17 -3.37 7.93 -7.45
CA THR A 17 -4.66 7.29 -7.16
C THR A 17 -4.76 5.91 -7.78
N LEU A 18 -4.37 5.77 -9.04
CA LEU A 18 -4.42 4.51 -9.78
C LEU A 18 -3.47 3.48 -9.16
N HIS A 19 -2.21 3.85 -8.93
CA HIS A 19 -1.22 2.93 -8.37
C HIS A 19 -1.51 2.59 -6.91
N ALA A 20 -2.09 3.50 -6.14
CA ALA A 20 -2.57 3.18 -4.79
C ALA A 20 -3.71 2.15 -4.81
N ALA A 21 -4.64 2.26 -5.77
CA ALA A 21 -5.71 1.29 -5.94
C ALA A 21 -5.17 -0.09 -6.32
N TYR A 22 -4.20 -0.16 -7.23
CA TYR A 22 -3.54 -1.43 -7.60
C TYR A 22 -2.76 -2.03 -6.43
N ALA A 23 -2.08 -1.20 -5.64
CA ALA A 23 -1.36 -1.64 -4.46
C ALA A 23 -2.30 -2.21 -3.40
N GLU A 24 -3.44 -1.57 -3.16
CA GLU A 24 -4.47 -2.09 -2.26
C GLU A 24 -5.07 -3.41 -2.79
N GLY A 25 -5.29 -3.51 -4.09
CA GLY A 25 -5.75 -4.75 -4.73
C GLY A 25 -4.76 -5.90 -4.50
N GLU A 26 -3.45 -5.67 -4.60
CA GLU A 26 -2.44 -6.69 -4.31
C GLU A 26 -2.43 -7.08 -2.83
N LEU A 27 -2.67 -6.13 -1.93
CA LEU A 27 -2.83 -6.44 -0.51
C LEU A 27 -4.07 -7.32 -0.26
N ASP A 28 -5.18 -7.06 -0.96
CA ASP A 28 -6.37 -7.91 -0.90
C ASP A 28 -6.06 -9.34 -1.39
N GLU A 29 -5.29 -9.49 -2.45
CA GLU A 29 -4.85 -10.79 -2.94
C GLU A 29 -3.99 -11.53 -1.91
N LEU A 30 -3.06 -10.81 -1.26
CA LEU A 30 -2.25 -11.38 -0.17
C LEU A 30 -3.15 -11.88 0.97
N LEU A 31 -4.08 -11.04 1.42
CA LEU A 31 -5.00 -11.39 2.52
C LEU A 31 -5.92 -12.55 2.18
N SER A 32 -6.26 -12.73 0.91
CA SER A 32 -7.07 -13.85 0.44
C SER A 32 -6.37 -15.20 0.54
N VAL A 33 -5.03 -15.22 0.51
CA VAL A 33 -4.23 -16.46 0.52
C VAL A 33 -3.53 -16.73 1.85
N LEU A 34 -3.36 -15.72 2.71
CA LEU A 34 -2.77 -15.92 4.04
C LEU A 34 -3.70 -16.77 4.91
N PRO A 35 -3.17 -17.77 5.63
CA PRO A 35 -3.94 -18.56 6.58
C PRO A 35 -4.55 -17.66 7.67
N ALA A 36 -5.84 -17.80 7.89
CA ALA A 36 -6.57 -17.05 8.91
C ALA A 36 -7.69 -17.90 9.48
N ARG A 37 -8.05 -17.64 10.74
CA ARG A 37 -9.18 -18.33 11.39
C ARG A 37 -10.49 -18.03 10.66
N ASP A 38 -10.71 -16.77 10.30
CA ASP A 38 -11.86 -16.30 9.56
C ASP A 38 -11.49 -15.97 8.11
N PRO A 39 -12.31 -16.31 7.12
CA PRO A 39 -12.01 -16.02 5.72
C PRO A 39 -11.93 -14.51 5.47
N TYR A 40 -11.14 -14.13 4.49
CA TYR A 40 -11.07 -12.77 3.98
C TYR A 40 -12.26 -12.54 3.04
N ASP A 41 -13.32 -11.96 3.58
CA ASP A 41 -14.61 -11.77 2.92
C ASP A 41 -14.80 -10.33 2.40
N ASP A 42 -15.95 -10.06 1.82
CA ASP A 42 -16.30 -8.74 1.29
C ASP A 42 -16.34 -7.65 2.37
N ASN A 43 -16.73 -8.00 3.59
CA ASN A 43 -16.71 -7.05 4.72
C ASN A 43 -15.29 -6.59 5.03
N LYS A 44 -14.34 -7.52 5.06
CA LYS A 44 -12.93 -7.19 5.30
C LYS A 44 -12.32 -6.40 4.14
N ARG A 45 -12.77 -6.63 2.90
CA ARG A 45 -12.35 -5.84 1.73
C ARG A 45 -12.75 -4.36 1.84
N GLN A 46 -13.77 -4.04 2.62
CA GLN A 46 -14.20 -2.67 2.90
C GLN A 46 -13.39 -1.97 4.00
N TRP A 47 -12.51 -2.68 4.68
CA TRP A 47 -11.66 -2.08 5.70
C TRP A 47 -10.74 -1.00 5.12
N THR A 48 -10.36 -0.05 5.97
CA THR A 48 -9.32 0.91 5.61
C THR A 48 -8.00 0.21 5.31
N ILE A 49 -7.17 0.82 4.48
CA ILE A 49 -5.84 0.26 4.16
C ILE A 49 -5.00 0.04 5.41
N GLY A 50 -5.06 0.94 6.40
CA GLY A 50 -4.34 0.79 7.66
C GLY A 50 -4.78 -0.45 8.44
N ARG A 51 -6.07 -0.74 8.47
CA ARG A 51 -6.60 -1.95 9.12
C ARG A 51 -6.18 -3.21 8.38
N LYS A 52 -6.21 -3.20 7.05
CA LYS A 52 -5.73 -4.32 6.22
C LYS A 52 -4.25 -4.60 6.46
N LEU A 53 -3.41 -3.57 6.51
CA LEU A 53 -1.98 -3.70 6.77
C LEU A 53 -1.70 -4.27 8.17
N SER A 54 -2.40 -3.79 9.18
CA SER A 54 -2.28 -4.32 10.55
C SER A 54 -2.69 -5.78 10.63
N TYR A 55 -3.76 -6.15 9.95
CA TYR A 55 -4.26 -7.52 9.88
C TYR A 55 -3.26 -8.43 9.16
N ALA A 56 -2.74 -8.02 8.00
CA ALA A 56 -1.73 -8.77 7.26
C ALA A 56 -0.47 -8.97 8.11
N SER A 57 0.02 -7.95 8.77
CA SER A 57 1.19 -8.01 9.65
C SER A 57 1.00 -9.01 10.80
N ARG A 58 -0.21 -9.04 11.38
CA ARG A 58 -0.55 -10.00 12.43
C ARG A 58 -0.54 -11.43 11.91
N LEU A 59 -1.19 -11.69 10.77
CA LEU A 59 -1.25 -13.03 10.18
C LEU A 59 0.14 -13.55 9.82
N VAL A 60 0.98 -12.70 9.22
CA VAL A 60 2.36 -13.05 8.88
C VAL A 60 3.18 -13.37 10.14
N ARG A 61 3.02 -12.59 11.20
CA ARG A 61 3.70 -12.82 12.47
C ARG A 61 3.29 -14.15 13.12
N GLU A 62 2.01 -14.49 13.06
CA GLU A 62 1.47 -15.73 13.62
C GLU A 62 2.02 -16.98 12.94
N LEU A 63 2.37 -16.90 11.67
CA LEU A 63 2.98 -17.99 10.92
C LEU A 63 4.39 -18.34 11.38
N ARG A 64 5.11 -17.39 11.99
CA ARG A 64 6.47 -17.56 12.55
C ARG A 64 7.47 -18.15 11.55
N SER A 65 7.27 -17.95 10.27
CA SER A 65 8.15 -18.47 9.23
C SER A 65 9.24 -17.46 8.88
N PRO A 66 10.53 -17.84 8.94
CA PRO A 66 11.62 -16.95 8.51
C PRO A 66 11.59 -16.66 7.01
N GLU A 67 10.95 -17.48 6.21
CA GLU A 67 10.75 -17.25 4.77
C GLU A 67 9.93 -16.02 4.48
N LEU A 68 9.16 -15.53 5.46
CA LEU A 68 8.32 -14.33 5.34
C LEU A 68 8.99 -13.05 5.86
N ASN A 69 10.29 -13.06 6.15
CA ASN A 69 11.00 -11.88 6.67
C ASN A 69 10.97 -10.72 5.69
N GLU A 70 11.11 -10.96 4.40
CA GLU A 70 11.01 -9.93 3.37
C GLU A 70 9.59 -9.35 3.32
N LEU A 71 8.56 -10.19 3.40
CA LEU A 71 7.17 -9.76 3.44
C LEU A 71 6.89 -8.85 4.65
N ARG A 72 7.45 -9.18 5.81
CA ARG A 72 7.33 -8.32 7.01
C ARG A 72 7.90 -6.92 6.75
N ALA A 73 9.06 -6.84 6.10
CA ALA A 73 9.69 -5.57 5.75
C ALA A 73 8.82 -4.77 4.76
N ILE A 74 8.27 -5.43 3.75
CA ILE A 74 7.38 -4.81 2.76
C ILE A 74 6.13 -4.23 3.43
N LEU A 75 5.51 -4.98 4.32
CA LEU A 75 4.31 -4.52 5.05
C LEU A 75 4.64 -3.35 5.99
N LYS A 76 5.82 -3.36 6.60
CA LYS A 76 6.27 -2.25 7.45
C LYS A 76 6.46 -0.96 6.66
N ASP A 77 7.04 -1.04 5.47
CA ASP A 77 7.27 0.12 4.60
C ASP A 77 5.95 0.76 4.12
N ALA A 78 4.89 -0.02 4.03
CA ALA A 78 3.60 0.42 3.53
C ALA A 78 2.95 1.52 4.37
N LYS A 79 3.17 1.54 5.68
CA LYS A 79 2.53 2.49 6.59
C LYS A 79 2.84 3.94 6.20
N GLU A 80 4.10 4.28 6.03
CA GLU A 80 4.51 5.63 5.63
C GLU A 80 4.09 5.93 4.19
N LEU A 81 4.19 4.96 3.30
CA LEU A 81 3.82 5.10 1.89
C LEU A 81 2.33 5.48 1.73
N PHE A 82 1.44 4.75 2.38
CA PHE A 82 0.00 5.05 2.31
C PHE A 82 -0.37 6.31 3.08
N GLN A 83 0.39 6.68 4.10
CA GLN A 83 0.19 7.95 4.78
C GLN A 83 0.54 9.14 3.88
N GLN A 84 1.62 9.07 3.11
CA GLN A 84 1.95 10.07 2.10
C GLN A 84 0.87 10.15 1.02
N ARG A 85 0.31 9.02 0.59
CA ARG A 85 -0.82 8.99 -0.33
C ARG A 85 -2.01 9.76 0.23
N ASN A 86 -2.35 9.54 1.49
CA ASN A 86 -3.45 10.22 2.14
C ASN A 86 -3.23 11.74 2.20
N GLU A 87 -2.02 12.19 2.45
CA GLU A 87 -1.68 13.61 2.43
C GLU A 87 -1.88 14.23 1.04
N LEU A 88 -1.45 13.55 -0.02
CA LEU A 88 -1.61 14.03 -1.39
C LEU A 88 -3.06 14.06 -1.84
N VAL A 89 -3.86 13.07 -1.47
CA VAL A 89 -5.25 12.91 -1.92
C VAL A 89 -6.22 13.72 -1.04
N HIS A 90 -6.00 13.73 0.28
CA HIS A 90 -6.91 14.33 1.25
C HIS A 90 -6.37 15.63 1.88
N GLY A 91 -5.09 15.91 1.74
CA GLY A 91 -4.50 17.19 2.10
C GLY A 91 -4.96 18.31 1.15
N ARG A 92 -4.65 19.54 1.51
CA ARG A 92 -4.96 20.69 0.65
C ARG A 92 -3.75 20.97 -0.23
N LEU A 93 -3.87 20.63 -1.51
CA LEU A 93 -2.89 20.96 -2.52
C LEU A 93 -3.29 22.24 -3.22
N PHE A 94 -2.48 23.29 -3.07
CA PHE A 94 -2.70 24.59 -3.66
C PHE A 94 -1.90 24.76 -4.95
N ALA A 95 -2.28 25.75 -5.75
CA ALA A 95 -1.51 26.17 -6.91
C ALA A 95 -0.03 26.43 -6.54
N GLY A 96 0.88 26.10 -7.44
CA GLY A 96 2.32 26.18 -7.19
C GLY A 96 2.89 25.04 -6.33
N GLY A 97 2.12 23.99 -6.09
CA GLY A 97 2.58 22.79 -5.39
C GLY A 97 2.69 22.91 -3.88
N ARG A 98 1.99 23.87 -3.27
CA ARG A 98 1.92 23.97 -1.80
C ARG A 98 0.97 22.91 -1.24
N LEU A 99 1.49 22.00 -0.44
CA LEU A 99 0.72 20.96 0.22
C LEU A 99 0.59 21.24 1.71
N LEU A 100 -0.64 21.41 2.18
CA LEU A 100 -0.96 21.49 3.60
C LEU A 100 -1.41 20.11 4.07
N SER A 101 -0.62 19.51 4.96
CA SER A 101 -0.91 18.19 5.50
C SER A 101 -2.22 18.16 6.29
N ASN A 102 -2.93 17.03 6.20
CA ASN A 102 -4.07 16.73 7.05
C ASN A 102 -3.65 16.12 8.40
N ARG A 103 -2.35 15.89 8.62
CA ARG A 103 -1.82 15.38 9.89
C ARG A 103 -1.56 16.52 10.87
N ILE A 104 -2.01 16.33 12.11
CA ILE A 104 -1.75 17.30 13.20
C ILE A 104 -0.23 17.38 13.44
N GLY A 105 0.29 18.62 13.52
CA GLY A 105 1.71 18.87 13.76
C GLY A 105 2.60 18.81 12.51
N HIS A 106 2.06 18.49 11.34
CA HIS A 106 2.80 18.56 10.08
C HIS A 106 2.63 19.93 9.43
N SER A 107 3.75 20.53 9.05
CA SER A 107 3.78 21.83 8.38
C SER A 107 3.48 21.72 6.89
N GLU A 108 3.14 22.86 6.28
CA GLU A 108 3.05 23.01 4.85
C GLU A 108 4.38 22.67 4.18
N ARG A 109 4.33 21.97 3.05
CA ARG A 109 5.51 21.70 2.22
C ARG A 109 5.21 21.94 0.76
N ARG A 110 6.25 22.09 -0.05
CA ARG A 110 6.14 22.16 -1.50
C ARG A 110 6.28 20.78 -2.11
N VAL A 111 5.45 20.53 -3.13
CA VAL A 111 5.44 19.28 -3.89
C VAL A 111 5.49 19.63 -5.36
N SER A 112 6.49 19.12 -6.07
CA SER A 112 6.62 19.30 -7.51
C SER A 112 5.88 18.20 -8.27
N GLN A 113 5.67 18.41 -9.56
CA GLN A 113 5.14 17.37 -10.45
C GLN A 113 6.02 16.11 -10.39
N GLU A 114 7.34 16.27 -10.41
CA GLU A 114 8.32 15.18 -10.33
C GLU A 114 8.22 14.43 -9.01
N ASP A 115 7.97 15.13 -7.90
CA ASP A 115 7.78 14.50 -6.59
C ASP A 115 6.56 13.59 -6.59
N ILE A 116 5.46 14.03 -7.20
CA ILE A 116 4.22 13.26 -7.28
C ILE A 116 4.41 12.03 -8.19
N VAL A 117 5.06 12.19 -9.34
CA VAL A 117 5.38 11.07 -10.25
C VAL A 117 6.27 10.06 -9.54
N ARG A 118 7.31 10.51 -8.86
CA ARG A 118 8.21 9.64 -8.09
C ARG A 118 7.46 8.87 -7.02
N PHE A 119 6.51 9.51 -6.36
CA PHE A 119 5.67 8.86 -5.36
C PHE A 119 4.77 7.78 -5.99
N ALA A 120 4.18 8.04 -7.16
CA ALA A 120 3.43 7.04 -7.91
C ALA A 120 4.30 5.82 -8.27
N GLU A 121 5.56 6.05 -8.67
CA GLU A 121 6.53 4.98 -8.91
C GLU A 121 6.85 4.18 -7.64
N GLN A 122 6.94 4.83 -6.49
CA GLN A 122 7.14 4.14 -5.20
C GLN A 122 5.97 3.22 -4.87
N LEU A 123 4.73 3.65 -5.12
CA LEU A 123 3.54 2.81 -4.96
C LEU A 123 3.57 1.60 -5.90
N PHE A 124 3.93 1.82 -7.15
CA PHE A 124 4.10 0.76 -8.13
C PHE A 124 5.16 -0.26 -7.69
N ASN A 125 6.33 0.20 -7.27
CA ASN A 125 7.42 -0.66 -6.83
C ASN A 125 7.05 -1.45 -5.58
N TRP A 126 6.35 -0.84 -4.64
CA TRP A 126 5.83 -1.54 -3.45
C TRP A 126 4.87 -2.67 -3.84
N LYS A 127 3.93 -2.39 -4.74
CA LYS A 127 3.01 -3.40 -5.24
C LYS A 127 3.75 -4.57 -5.91
N GLU A 128 4.76 -4.29 -6.73
CA GLU A 128 5.56 -5.32 -7.41
C GLU A 128 6.32 -6.19 -6.39
N ARG A 129 6.93 -5.57 -5.38
CA ARG A 129 7.60 -6.30 -4.30
C ARG A 129 6.63 -7.20 -3.55
N LEU A 130 5.44 -6.71 -3.25
CA LEU A 130 4.40 -7.47 -2.57
C LEU A 130 3.95 -8.67 -3.41
N TRP A 131 3.70 -8.45 -4.69
CA TRP A 131 3.33 -9.50 -5.64
C TRP A 131 4.41 -10.58 -5.73
N LEU A 132 5.68 -10.20 -5.90
CA LEU A 132 6.79 -11.15 -5.96
C LEU A 132 6.92 -11.96 -4.66
N SER A 133 6.80 -11.31 -3.51
CA SER A 133 6.86 -11.99 -2.21
C SER A 133 5.69 -12.96 -2.03
N ARG A 134 4.50 -12.58 -2.44
CA ARG A 134 3.33 -13.47 -2.43
C ARG A 134 3.58 -14.72 -3.28
N CYS A 135 4.05 -14.55 -4.50
CA CYS A 135 4.29 -15.66 -5.41
C CYS A 135 5.45 -16.56 -4.97
N ARG A 136 6.55 -15.97 -4.47
CA ARG A 136 7.78 -16.71 -4.14
C ARG A 136 7.78 -17.33 -2.75
N HIS A 137 7.14 -16.68 -1.78
CA HIS A 137 7.26 -17.07 -0.37
C HIS A 137 5.94 -17.48 0.26
N VAL A 138 4.84 -16.80 -0.07
CA VAL A 138 3.54 -17.07 0.56
C VAL A 138 2.86 -18.29 -0.05
N LEU A 139 2.67 -18.31 -1.36
CA LEU A 139 1.97 -19.41 -2.03
C LEU A 139 2.64 -20.77 -1.82
N PRO A 140 3.97 -20.91 -1.95
CA PRO A 140 4.62 -22.18 -1.65
C PRO A 140 4.48 -22.62 -0.19
N LEU A 141 4.57 -21.68 0.75
CA LEU A 141 4.40 -21.97 2.18
C LEU A 141 2.97 -22.44 2.48
N VAL A 142 1.96 -21.76 1.97
CA VAL A 142 0.56 -22.14 2.16
C VAL A 142 0.27 -23.51 1.56
N SER A 143 0.80 -23.81 0.37
CA SER A 143 0.66 -25.11 -0.27
C SER A 143 1.27 -26.23 0.60
N SER A 144 2.46 -26.01 1.17
CA SER A 144 3.10 -27.00 2.04
C SER A 144 2.33 -27.23 3.34
N LEU A 145 1.68 -26.21 3.90
CA LEU A 145 0.83 -26.34 5.08
C LEU A 145 -0.42 -27.18 4.80
N HIS A 146 -1.03 -27.03 3.64
CA HIS A 146 -2.17 -27.86 3.21
C HIS A 146 -1.77 -29.33 3.06
N GLU A 147 -0.64 -29.60 2.42
CA GLU A 147 -0.12 -30.97 2.25
C GLU A 147 0.14 -31.66 3.60
N GLN A 148 0.58 -30.92 4.62
CA GLN A 148 0.81 -31.45 5.96
C GLN A 148 -0.49 -31.79 6.70
N HIS A 149 -1.60 -31.12 6.40
CA HIS A 149 -2.89 -31.37 7.01
C HIS A 149 -3.66 -32.51 6.34
N ASP A 150 -3.42 -32.77 5.06
CA ASP A 150 -4.05 -33.83 4.28
C ASP A 150 -3.31 -35.18 4.43
N ALA A 151 -2.16 -35.17 5.03
CA ALA A 151 -1.41 -36.38 5.38
C ALA A 151 -1.69 -36.82 6.84
#